data_04f89047017a68dc9e3875670453a8eb
#
_entry.id   04f89047017a68dc9e3875670453a8eb
#
_cell.length_a   1.000
_cell.length_b   1.000
_cell.length_c   1.000
_cell.angle_alpha   90.00
_cell.angle_beta   90.00
_cell.angle_gamma   90.00
#
_symmetry.space_group_name_H-M   'P 1'
#
loop_
_entity.id
_entity.type
_entity.pdbx_description
1 polymer ?
#
loop_
_entity_poly.entity_id
_entity_poly.type
_entity_poly.pdbx_seq_one_letter_code
_entity_poly.pdbx_strand_id
1 'polypeptide(L)'
;MKYDERYTPYIEMIGLLPFIQLVSRSTPNLNAAAVTALIDRWRPETHSFHLRTGEMTFTLQDVSMITALPIEGKPLCMSTDSEGWRQQMEALIDMSPPQPEVEDGGKKDRVPAGAPFTWIAANFAHCPKEANDEVIQRYARVYMWYVISRNIFADGTGKNAPWMWLKALTVFDNKFSWGSAALAYLYRQLDDACRRSTKDGGVGGCMLLLSVEWQPYGAGPNFGDAHTFELNPLCLQEKHLWLMRCPLICNWAVEFHLPHRVMHQFGLFQPHPPEWVDTDTQLHRLDRRRQRKIKDWHKHHKNYVIMFEQSVQAASSTQRTQHRQHYPLAFSNYVRWFQESTRVEICPPTYRRTYWKNPLSTMHLPMAITTS
;
A
#
# COMPACT_ATOMS: atom_id res chain seq x y z
N MET A 1 -0.42 16.09 -15.40
CA MET A 1 -1.81 16.45 -15.79
C MET A 1 -2.35 17.44 -14.76
N LYS A 2 -3.11 18.46 -15.21
CA LYS A 2 -3.73 19.44 -14.32
C LYS A 2 -5.12 18.96 -13.91
N TYR A 3 -5.50 19.18 -12.66
CA TYR A 3 -6.87 18.94 -12.17
C TYR A 3 -7.85 19.92 -12.83
N ASP A 4 -9.00 19.42 -13.22
CA ASP A 4 -10.10 20.23 -13.73
C ASP A 4 -11.32 20.00 -12.82
N GLU A 5 -11.91 21.07 -12.30
CA GLU A 5 -13.01 20.99 -11.34
C GLU A 5 -14.25 20.26 -11.88
N ARG A 6 -14.41 20.21 -13.20
CA ARG A 6 -15.47 19.44 -13.85
C ARG A 6 -15.36 17.93 -13.62
N TYR A 7 -14.17 17.42 -13.18
CA TYR A 7 -13.96 16.02 -12.83
C TYR A 7 -14.50 15.67 -11.45
N THR A 8 -14.74 16.66 -10.59
CA THR A 8 -15.11 16.49 -9.19
C THR A 8 -16.25 15.50 -8.98
N PRO A 9 -17.40 15.59 -9.68
CA PRO A 9 -18.52 14.67 -9.45
C PRO A 9 -18.14 13.19 -9.69
N TYR A 10 -17.35 12.90 -10.73
CA TYR A 10 -16.93 11.54 -11.06
C TYR A 10 -15.92 10.97 -10.04
N ILE A 11 -15.06 11.85 -9.52
CA ILE A 11 -14.05 11.47 -8.52
C ILE A 11 -14.71 11.21 -7.17
N GLU A 12 -15.74 11.99 -6.80
CA GLU A 12 -16.55 11.78 -5.60
C GLU A 12 -17.30 10.46 -5.64
N MET A 13 -17.86 10.09 -6.79
CA MET A 13 -18.59 8.82 -6.96
C MET A 13 -17.75 7.61 -6.56
N ILE A 14 -16.44 7.63 -6.81
CA ILE A 14 -15.53 6.52 -6.46
C ILE A 14 -14.82 6.72 -5.11
N GLY A 15 -15.08 7.83 -4.41
CA GLY A 15 -14.51 8.12 -3.09
C GLY A 15 -13.04 8.57 -3.08
N LEU A 16 -12.49 9.02 -4.21
CA LEU A 16 -11.07 9.41 -4.30
C LEU A 16 -10.81 10.92 -4.19
N LEU A 17 -11.84 11.75 -4.06
CA LEU A 17 -11.68 13.20 -4.07
C LEU A 17 -10.73 13.71 -2.97
N PRO A 18 -10.85 13.30 -1.69
CA PRO A 18 -9.95 13.79 -0.63
C PRO A 18 -8.48 13.40 -0.91
N PHE A 19 -8.24 12.19 -1.38
CA PHE A 19 -6.90 11.73 -1.75
C PHE A 19 -6.31 12.55 -2.91
N ILE A 20 -7.09 12.79 -3.95
CA ILE A 20 -6.66 13.58 -5.11
C ILE A 20 -6.35 15.01 -4.72
N GLN A 21 -7.16 15.62 -3.87
CA GLN A 21 -6.89 16.95 -3.31
C GLN A 21 -5.60 16.98 -2.50
N LEU A 22 -5.32 15.93 -1.73
CA LEU A 22 -4.09 15.80 -0.97
C LEU A 22 -2.86 15.77 -1.89
N VAL A 23 -2.82 14.84 -2.87
CA VAL A 23 -1.66 14.69 -3.76
C VAL A 23 -1.48 15.81 -4.76
N SER A 24 -2.52 16.60 -5.02
CA SER A 24 -2.43 17.80 -5.88
C SER A 24 -1.72 18.97 -5.21
N ARG A 25 -1.71 19.03 -3.88
CA ARG A 25 -1.09 20.14 -3.12
C ARG A 25 0.42 19.97 -3.00
N SER A 26 0.87 18.81 -2.59
CA SER A 26 2.31 18.46 -2.56
C SER A 26 2.49 16.97 -2.31
N THR A 27 3.56 16.42 -2.86
CA THR A 27 4.06 15.12 -2.43
C THR A 27 5.26 15.36 -1.52
N PRO A 28 5.28 14.81 -0.29
CA PRO A 28 6.40 15.00 0.62
C PRO A 28 7.66 14.34 0.04
N ASN A 29 8.80 14.96 0.30
CA ASN A 29 10.10 14.40 -0.08
C ASN A 29 10.40 13.18 0.78
N LEU A 30 10.60 12.03 0.14
CA LEU A 30 11.00 10.81 0.81
C LEU A 30 12.50 10.81 1.08
N ASN A 31 12.87 10.52 2.32
CA ASN A 31 14.25 10.26 2.67
C ASN A 31 14.60 8.79 2.29
N ALA A 32 15.32 8.60 1.21
CA ALA A 32 15.69 7.28 0.70
C ALA A 32 16.45 6.42 1.73
N ALA A 33 17.30 7.03 2.55
CA ALA A 33 18.03 6.32 3.60
C ALA A 33 17.10 5.83 4.71
N ALA A 34 16.13 6.66 5.13
CA ALA A 34 15.12 6.28 6.12
C ALA A 34 14.22 5.15 5.59
N VAL A 35 13.78 5.24 4.34
CA VAL A 35 12.99 4.18 3.69
C VAL A 35 13.77 2.86 3.65
N THR A 36 15.05 2.90 3.26
CA THR A 36 15.92 1.71 3.26
C THR A 36 16.05 1.11 4.66
N ALA A 37 16.26 1.94 5.67
CA ALA A 37 16.38 1.49 7.06
C ALA A 37 15.08 0.85 7.59
N LEU A 38 13.93 1.32 7.14
CA LEU A 38 12.62 0.70 7.44
C LEU A 38 12.48 -0.65 6.73
N ILE A 39 12.81 -0.73 5.44
CA ILE A 39 12.74 -1.97 4.67
C ILE A 39 13.60 -3.07 5.28
N ASP A 40 14.80 -2.74 5.75
CA ASP A 40 15.68 -3.71 6.43
C ASP A 40 15.08 -4.28 7.73
N ARG A 41 14.13 -3.56 8.33
CA ARG A 41 13.40 -3.95 9.55
C ARG A 41 12.06 -4.61 9.29
N TRP A 42 11.60 -4.62 8.04
CA TRP A 42 10.33 -5.24 7.66
C TRP A 42 10.37 -6.75 7.83
N ARG A 43 9.30 -7.31 8.35
CA ARG A 43 9.09 -8.75 8.51
C ARG A 43 7.82 -9.17 7.79
N PRO A 44 7.94 -9.91 6.68
CA PRO A 44 6.79 -10.37 5.89
C PRO A 44 5.83 -11.24 6.68
N GLU A 45 6.36 -12.02 7.63
CA GLU A 45 5.58 -12.97 8.43
C GLU A 45 4.55 -12.27 9.33
N THR A 46 4.84 -11.03 9.72
CA THR A 46 4.01 -10.24 10.63
C THR A 46 3.47 -8.96 10.00
N HIS A 47 3.92 -8.64 8.79
CA HIS A 47 3.66 -7.35 8.11
C HIS A 47 3.96 -6.16 9.01
N SER A 48 5.11 -6.22 9.72
CA SER A 48 5.52 -5.18 10.65
C SER A 48 7.02 -4.89 10.59
N PHE A 49 7.38 -3.69 10.99
CA PHE A 49 8.75 -3.27 11.24
C PHE A 49 9.14 -3.67 12.66
N HIS A 50 10.22 -4.40 12.82
CA HIS A 50 10.77 -4.74 14.12
C HIS A 50 11.73 -3.64 14.59
N LEU A 51 11.29 -2.83 15.53
CA LEU A 51 12.03 -1.72 16.11
C LEU A 51 12.37 -2.00 17.58
N ARG A 52 13.29 -1.24 18.17
CA ARG A 52 13.61 -1.39 19.60
C ARG A 52 12.41 -1.12 20.51
N THR A 53 11.43 -0.38 20.03
CA THR A 53 10.19 -0.02 20.73
C THR A 53 9.05 -1.02 20.53
N GLY A 54 9.29 -2.13 19.85
CA GLY A 54 8.29 -3.13 19.52
C GLY A 54 7.99 -3.22 18.02
N GLU A 55 6.96 -3.94 17.69
CA GLU A 55 6.46 -4.01 16.32
C GLU A 55 5.70 -2.73 15.98
N MET A 56 5.90 -2.23 14.77
CA MET A 56 5.14 -1.13 14.20
C MET A 56 4.77 -1.45 12.76
N THR A 57 3.60 -1.00 12.32
CA THR A 57 3.18 -1.17 10.93
C THR A 57 2.25 -0.05 10.48
N PHE A 58 2.04 0.06 9.19
CA PHE A 58 0.92 0.86 8.67
C PHE A 58 -0.37 0.09 8.88
N THR A 59 -1.37 0.78 9.41
CA THR A 59 -2.68 0.20 9.70
C THR A 59 -3.75 0.83 8.82
N LEU A 60 -4.97 0.29 8.86
CA LEU A 60 -6.12 0.92 8.21
C LEU A 60 -6.43 2.31 8.82
N GLN A 61 -6.06 2.54 10.10
CA GLN A 61 -6.14 3.87 10.70
C GLN A 61 -5.20 4.84 10.00
N ASP A 62 -3.92 4.46 9.79
CA ASP A 62 -2.94 5.30 9.13
C ASP A 62 -3.35 5.61 7.69
N VAL A 63 -3.89 4.62 6.98
CA VAL A 63 -4.44 4.82 5.63
C VAL A 63 -5.54 5.87 5.64
N SER A 64 -6.53 5.75 6.53
CA SER A 64 -7.63 6.72 6.64
C SER A 64 -7.13 8.10 7.00
N MET A 65 -6.24 8.21 8.00
CA MET A 65 -5.79 9.50 8.54
C MET A 65 -4.81 10.24 7.63
N ILE A 66 -3.91 9.51 6.97
CA ILE A 66 -2.86 10.10 6.13
C ILE A 66 -3.35 10.34 4.71
N THR A 67 -4.12 9.41 4.16
CA THR A 67 -4.47 9.42 2.73
C THR A 67 -5.91 9.76 2.46
N ALA A 68 -6.79 9.63 3.45
CA ALA A 68 -8.24 9.73 3.31
C ALA A 68 -8.81 8.80 2.20
N LEU A 69 -8.10 7.70 1.89
CA LEU A 69 -8.63 6.68 1.00
C LEU A 69 -9.70 5.86 1.73
N PRO A 70 -10.84 5.55 1.09
CA PRO A 70 -11.88 4.75 1.72
C PRO A 70 -11.39 3.33 1.98
N ILE A 71 -11.60 2.85 3.20
CA ILE A 71 -11.29 1.48 3.63
C ILE A 71 -12.54 0.58 3.67
N GLU A 72 -13.72 1.19 3.62
CA GLU A 72 -14.99 0.52 3.37
C GLU A 72 -15.21 0.29 1.87
N GLY A 73 -16.09 -0.65 1.52
CA GLY A 73 -16.45 -0.97 0.15
C GLY A 73 -16.02 -2.38 -0.26
N LYS A 74 -16.14 -2.66 -1.56
CA LYS A 74 -15.76 -3.96 -2.12
C LYS A 74 -14.24 -4.12 -2.16
N PRO A 75 -13.68 -5.31 -1.91
CA PRO A 75 -12.26 -5.53 -2.11
C PRO A 75 -11.90 -5.32 -3.58
N LEU A 76 -10.75 -4.70 -3.84
CA LEU A 76 -10.26 -4.47 -5.21
C LEU A 76 -9.70 -5.79 -5.77
N CYS A 77 -10.60 -6.62 -6.24
CA CYS A 77 -10.31 -7.96 -6.74
C CYS A 77 -11.13 -8.21 -8.01
N MET A 78 -10.47 -8.25 -9.14
CA MET A 78 -11.13 -8.35 -10.44
C MET A 78 -10.30 -9.12 -11.46
N SER A 79 -10.82 -9.30 -12.65
CA SER A 79 -10.06 -9.84 -13.76
C SER A 79 -8.97 -8.86 -14.22
N THR A 80 -7.73 -9.32 -14.24
CA THR A 80 -6.59 -8.59 -14.81
C THR A 80 -6.23 -9.06 -16.23
N ASP A 81 -7.15 -9.75 -16.89
CA ASP A 81 -6.97 -10.16 -18.28
C ASP A 81 -6.73 -8.94 -19.18
N SER A 82 -5.71 -9.03 -19.99
CA SER A 82 -5.32 -7.98 -20.94
C SER A 82 -5.59 -8.35 -22.38
N GLU A 83 -6.38 -9.39 -22.64
CA GLU A 83 -6.79 -9.70 -24.00
C GLU A 83 -7.69 -8.60 -24.54
N GLY A 84 -7.41 -8.09 -25.75
CA GLY A 84 -8.16 -6.98 -26.35
C GLY A 84 -8.10 -5.65 -25.59
N TRP A 85 -7.09 -5.45 -24.73
CA TRP A 85 -7.02 -4.27 -23.87
C TRP A 85 -7.01 -2.93 -24.63
N ARG A 86 -6.46 -2.89 -25.87
CA ARG A 86 -6.47 -1.65 -26.67
C ARG A 86 -7.87 -1.25 -27.10
N GLN A 87 -8.62 -2.19 -27.64
CA GLN A 87 -10.02 -1.95 -28.04
C GLN A 87 -10.89 -1.55 -26.84
N GLN A 88 -10.67 -2.20 -25.69
CA GLN A 88 -11.36 -1.83 -24.46
C GLN A 88 -10.94 -0.43 -23.95
N MET A 89 -9.67 -0.06 -24.11
CA MET A 89 -9.17 1.28 -23.78
C MET A 89 -9.79 2.32 -24.72
N GLU A 90 -9.82 2.08 -26.01
CA GLU A 90 -10.46 2.94 -27.01
C GLU A 90 -11.94 3.15 -26.68
N ALA A 91 -12.65 2.10 -26.29
CA ALA A 91 -14.06 2.23 -25.85
C ALA A 91 -14.23 3.09 -24.58
N LEU A 92 -13.23 3.15 -23.70
CA LEU A 92 -13.31 3.90 -22.44
C LEU A 92 -12.80 5.34 -22.53
N ILE A 93 -11.76 5.58 -23.34
CA ILE A 93 -11.05 6.86 -23.41
C ILE A 93 -10.81 7.36 -24.83
N ASP A 94 -11.40 6.70 -25.85
CA ASP A 94 -11.40 7.07 -27.27
C ASP A 94 -10.06 6.96 -27.99
N MET A 95 -9.04 6.45 -27.33
CA MET A 95 -7.73 6.22 -27.95
C MET A 95 -6.90 5.21 -27.16
N SER A 96 -5.92 4.64 -27.85
CA SER A 96 -4.92 3.77 -27.24
C SER A 96 -3.51 4.14 -27.70
N PRO A 97 -2.46 3.83 -26.93
CA PRO A 97 -1.09 4.09 -27.35
C PRO A 97 -0.74 3.30 -28.62
N PRO A 98 0.10 3.85 -29.52
CA PRO A 98 0.48 3.18 -30.74
C PRO A 98 1.15 1.82 -30.46
N GLN A 99 0.97 0.90 -31.38
CA GLN A 99 1.73 -0.36 -31.34
C GLN A 99 3.18 -0.06 -31.75
N PRO A 100 4.17 -0.59 -31.01
CA PRO A 100 5.55 -0.51 -31.48
C PRO A 100 5.65 -1.20 -32.85
N GLU A 101 6.31 -0.54 -33.76
CA GLU A 101 6.68 -1.16 -35.07
C GLU A 101 7.64 -2.31 -34.77
N VAL A 102 7.35 -3.47 -35.35
CA VAL A 102 8.24 -4.64 -35.27
C VAL A 102 9.16 -4.54 -36.48
N GLU A 103 10.43 -4.21 -36.23
CA GLU A 103 11.44 -4.36 -37.28
C GLU A 103 11.48 -5.81 -37.79
N ASP A 104 11.54 -5.99 -39.10
CA ASP A 104 11.51 -7.29 -39.75
C ASP A 104 12.63 -8.19 -39.19
N GLY A 105 12.29 -9.30 -38.54
CA GLY A 105 13.23 -10.25 -37.96
C GLY A 105 13.55 -10.03 -36.47
N GLY A 106 13.03 -8.97 -35.84
CA GLY A 106 13.24 -8.68 -34.39
C GLY A 106 12.33 -9.53 -33.48
N LYS A 107 12.81 -9.90 -32.32
CA LYS A 107 11.95 -10.44 -31.25
C LYS A 107 10.91 -9.40 -30.89
N LYS A 108 9.63 -9.78 -30.98
CA LYS A 108 8.49 -8.95 -30.59
C LYS A 108 8.63 -8.56 -29.13
N ASP A 109 9.09 -7.33 -28.86
CA ASP A 109 9.17 -6.83 -27.49
C ASP A 109 7.76 -6.81 -26.90
N ARG A 110 7.63 -7.43 -25.75
CA ARG A 110 6.35 -7.54 -25.08
C ARG A 110 5.95 -6.20 -24.49
N VAL A 111 5.06 -5.48 -25.15
CA VAL A 111 4.49 -4.24 -24.63
C VAL A 111 3.57 -4.55 -23.45
N PRO A 112 3.84 -3.99 -22.26
CA PRO A 112 2.93 -4.11 -21.13
C PRO A 112 1.56 -3.52 -21.47
N ALA A 113 0.48 -4.19 -21.06
CA ALA A 113 -0.86 -3.63 -21.22
C ALA A 113 -1.02 -2.38 -20.37
N GLY A 114 -1.27 -1.24 -21.01
CA GLY A 114 -1.34 0.08 -20.40
C GLY A 114 -0.72 1.16 -21.29
N ALA A 115 -0.49 2.35 -20.75
CA ALA A 115 0.08 3.47 -21.49
C ALA A 115 1.25 4.12 -20.72
N PRO A 116 2.27 4.60 -21.44
CA PRO A 116 3.30 5.43 -20.85
C PRO A 116 2.71 6.71 -20.25
N PHE A 117 3.20 7.13 -19.08
CA PHE A 117 2.75 8.40 -18.48
C PHE A 117 2.99 9.61 -19.37
N THR A 118 4.06 9.58 -20.18
CA THR A 118 4.35 10.61 -21.18
C THR A 118 3.28 10.67 -22.27
N TRP A 119 2.79 9.51 -22.76
CA TRP A 119 1.71 9.44 -23.73
C TRP A 119 0.39 9.97 -23.13
N ILE A 120 0.05 9.58 -21.89
CA ILE A 120 -1.13 10.09 -21.21
C ILE A 120 -1.05 11.62 -21.07
N ALA A 121 0.09 12.14 -20.64
CA ALA A 121 0.29 13.57 -20.47
C ALA A 121 0.22 14.34 -21.80
N ALA A 122 0.72 13.75 -22.91
CA ALA A 122 0.67 14.40 -24.23
C ALA A 122 -0.75 14.48 -24.79
N ASN A 123 -1.59 13.47 -24.56
CA ASN A 123 -2.92 13.39 -25.18
C ASN A 123 -4.05 13.90 -24.28
N PHE A 124 -3.85 13.93 -22.95
CA PHE A 124 -4.89 14.28 -21.98
C PHE A 124 -4.46 15.39 -21.02
N ALA A 125 -3.52 16.25 -21.42
CA ALA A 125 -3.01 17.33 -20.56
C ALA A 125 -4.12 18.26 -20.04
N HIS A 126 -5.07 18.62 -20.90
CA HIS A 126 -6.16 19.55 -20.62
C HIS A 126 -7.45 19.08 -21.28
N CYS A 127 -8.54 19.06 -20.50
CA CYS A 127 -9.87 18.85 -21.06
C CYS A 127 -10.31 20.07 -21.88
N PRO A 128 -10.87 19.88 -23.11
CA PRO A 128 -11.37 20.98 -23.89
C PRO A 128 -12.39 21.84 -23.12
N LYS A 129 -12.36 23.16 -23.33
CA LYS A 129 -13.25 24.08 -22.59
C LYS A 129 -14.72 23.82 -22.87
N GLU A 130 -15.06 23.53 -24.12
CA GLU A 130 -16.43 23.27 -24.60
C GLU A 130 -16.75 21.77 -24.65
N ALA A 131 -16.10 20.96 -23.81
CA ALA A 131 -16.35 19.53 -23.74
C ALA A 131 -17.77 19.26 -23.22
N ASN A 132 -18.47 18.35 -23.86
CA ASN A 132 -19.70 17.78 -23.33
C ASN A 132 -19.42 16.82 -22.17
N ASP A 133 -20.46 16.35 -21.51
CA ASP A 133 -20.36 15.50 -20.34
C ASP A 133 -19.60 14.19 -20.59
N GLU A 134 -19.79 13.57 -21.75
CA GLU A 134 -19.08 12.34 -22.13
C GLU A 134 -17.56 12.55 -22.24
N VAL A 135 -17.16 13.68 -22.83
CA VAL A 135 -15.74 14.05 -22.95
C VAL A 135 -15.17 14.37 -21.57
N ILE A 136 -15.88 15.11 -20.72
CA ILE A 136 -15.45 15.40 -19.36
C ILE A 136 -15.27 14.11 -18.56
N GLN A 137 -16.23 13.19 -18.64
CA GLN A 137 -16.17 11.88 -17.99
C GLN A 137 -14.95 11.07 -18.45
N ARG A 138 -14.64 11.09 -19.72
CA ARG A 138 -13.48 10.44 -20.32
C ARG A 138 -12.18 11.00 -19.77
N TYR A 139 -12.03 12.31 -19.75
CA TYR A 139 -10.86 12.98 -19.18
C TYR A 139 -10.74 12.76 -17.67
N ALA A 140 -11.84 12.79 -16.94
CA ALA A 140 -11.87 12.47 -15.51
C ALA A 140 -11.37 11.03 -15.26
N ARG A 141 -11.80 10.07 -16.08
CA ARG A 141 -11.35 8.66 -16.00
C ARG A 141 -9.85 8.55 -16.23
N VAL A 142 -9.31 9.21 -17.23
CA VAL A 142 -7.87 9.21 -17.51
C VAL A 142 -7.09 9.89 -16.40
N TYR A 143 -7.59 10.99 -15.88
CA TYR A 143 -6.97 11.70 -14.76
C TYR A 143 -6.89 10.80 -13.52
N MET A 144 -7.98 10.14 -13.15
CA MET A 144 -8.01 9.17 -12.04
C MET A 144 -7.07 8.00 -12.28
N TRP A 145 -7.06 7.43 -13.48
CA TRP A 145 -6.14 6.36 -13.86
C TRP A 145 -4.68 6.78 -13.69
N TYR A 146 -4.33 7.98 -14.13
CA TYR A 146 -2.99 8.56 -13.96
C TYR A 146 -2.63 8.67 -12.46
N VAL A 147 -3.51 9.25 -11.63
CA VAL A 147 -3.26 9.44 -10.20
C VAL A 147 -3.16 8.11 -9.46
N ILE A 148 -4.08 7.18 -9.70
CA ILE A 148 -4.09 5.84 -9.08
C ILE A 148 -2.79 5.10 -9.41
N SER A 149 -2.41 5.09 -10.68
CA SER A 149 -1.21 4.37 -11.15
C SER A 149 0.09 4.97 -10.62
N ARG A 150 0.11 6.27 -10.34
CA ARG A 150 1.33 6.99 -9.96
C ARG A 150 1.48 7.13 -8.45
N ASN A 151 0.38 7.18 -7.69
CA ASN A 151 0.42 7.50 -6.26
C ASN A 151 -0.09 6.38 -5.35
N ILE A 152 -1.06 5.58 -5.79
CA ILE A 152 -1.60 4.48 -4.97
C ILE A 152 -0.89 3.16 -5.26
N PHE A 153 -0.83 2.80 -6.55
CA PHE A 153 -0.25 1.53 -7.02
C PHE A 153 0.97 1.77 -7.91
N ALA A 154 1.84 2.69 -7.48
CA ALA A 154 3.08 2.95 -8.19
C ALA A 154 3.92 1.67 -8.28
N ASP A 155 4.42 1.35 -9.46
CA ASP A 155 5.43 0.32 -9.63
C ASP A 155 6.85 0.91 -9.49
N GLY A 156 7.84 0.04 -9.24
CA GLY A 156 9.23 0.48 -9.07
C GLY A 156 9.84 1.14 -10.32
N THR A 157 9.20 1.02 -11.51
CA THR A 157 9.72 1.60 -12.77
C THR A 157 9.20 3.01 -13.01
N GLY A 158 8.02 3.35 -12.50
CA GLY A 158 7.38 4.67 -12.63
C GLY A 158 7.14 5.14 -14.07
N LYS A 159 7.14 4.23 -15.06
CA LYS A 159 7.07 4.59 -16.49
C LYS A 159 5.69 4.47 -17.10
N ASN A 160 4.90 3.49 -16.68
CA ASN A 160 3.63 3.14 -17.31
C ASN A 160 2.48 3.10 -16.33
N ALA A 161 1.29 3.52 -16.77
CA ALA A 161 0.02 3.29 -16.11
C ALA A 161 -0.56 1.94 -16.60
N PRO A 162 -0.67 0.91 -15.74
CA PRO A 162 -1.21 -0.38 -16.13
C PRO A 162 -2.69 -0.31 -16.50
N TRP A 163 -3.07 -1.02 -17.58
CA TRP A 163 -4.45 -1.14 -18.06
C TRP A 163 -5.45 -1.56 -16.97
N MET A 164 -5.05 -2.44 -16.08
CA MET A 164 -5.94 -2.96 -15.05
C MET A 164 -6.50 -1.88 -14.12
N TRP A 165 -5.76 -0.79 -13.88
CA TRP A 165 -6.26 0.33 -13.08
C TRP A 165 -7.29 1.18 -13.86
N LEU A 166 -7.13 1.32 -15.17
CA LEU A 166 -8.17 1.93 -16.01
C LEU A 166 -9.44 1.06 -16.04
N LYS A 167 -9.27 -0.26 -16.12
CA LYS A 167 -10.38 -1.22 -16.05
C LYS A 167 -11.17 -1.11 -14.76
N ALA A 168 -10.52 -0.82 -13.61
CA ALA A 168 -11.21 -0.57 -12.34
C ALA A 168 -12.14 0.65 -12.38
N LEU A 169 -11.91 1.57 -13.34
CA LEU A 169 -12.67 2.80 -13.54
C LEU A 169 -13.72 2.69 -14.66
N THR A 170 -14.02 1.48 -15.14
CA THR A 170 -15.04 1.27 -16.18
C THR A 170 -16.41 1.77 -15.72
N VAL A 171 -16.74 1.53 -14.45
CA VAL A 171 -17.99 1.96 -13.81
C VAL A 171 -17.65 2.78 -12.58
N PHE A 172 -18.09 4.03 -12.54
CA PHE A 172 -17.83 4.94 -11.40
C PHE A 172 -18.66 4.63 -10.16
N ASP A 173 -19.70 3.82 -10.27
CA ASP A 173 -20.52 3.39 -9.13
C ASP A 173 -19.87 2.23 -8.33
N ASN A 174 -18.76 1.71 -8.78
CA ASN A 174 -18.00 0.69 -8.04
C ASN A 174 -17.23 1.33 -6.88
N LYS A 175 -17.81 1.24 -5.70
CA LYS A 175 -17.14 1.66 -4.46
C LYS A 175 -16.19 0.56 -4.00
N PHE A 176 -14.92 0.70 -4.36
CA PHE A 176 -13.86 -0.17 -3.87
C PHE A 176 -13.29 0.36 -2.56
N SER A 177 -12.86 -0.56 -1.71
CA SER A 177 -11.99 -0.28 -0.57
C SER A 177 -10.57 0.04 -1.06
N TRP A 178 -10.39 1.26 -1.62
CA TRP A 178 -9.12 1.70 -2.20
C TRP A 178 -8.00 1.71 -1.17
N GLY A 179 -8.31 2.08 0.08
CA GLY A 179 -7.35 2.12 1.17
C GLY A 179 -6.85 0.73 1.57
N SER A 180 -7.75 -0.24 1.69
CA SER A 180 -7.35 -1.63 1.97
C SER A 180 -6.51 -2.21 0.83
N ALA A 181 -6.86 -1.90 -0.42
CA ALA A 181 -6.07 -2.33 -1.57
C ALA A 181 -4.69 -1.64 -1.63
N ALA A 182 -4.63 -0.35 -1.30
CA ALA A 182 -3.37 0.40 -1.23
C ALA A 182 -2.43 -0.21 -0.19
N LEU A 183 -2.97 -0.57 0.98
CA LEU A 183 -2.19 -1.20 2.06
C LEU A 183 -1.71 -2.60 1.67
N ALA A 184 -2.59 -3.43 1.07
CA ALA A 184 -2.19 -4.74 0.54
C ALA A 184 -1.06 -4.64 -0.48
N TYR A 185 -1.19 -3.69 -1.40
CA TYR A 185 -0.17 -3.47 -2.43
C TYR A 185 1.16 -2.99 -1.81
N LEU A 186 1.11 -2.07 -0.83
CA LEU A 186 2.30 -1.59 -0.13
C LEU A 186 2.98 -2.72 0.64
N TYR A 187 2.26 -3.54 1.38
CA TYR A 187 2.82 -4.70 2.10
C TYR A 187 3.54 -5.63 1.14
N ARG A 188 2.94 -5.97 0.00
CA ARG A 188 3.57 -6.79 -1.05
C ARG A 188 4.84 -6.14 -1.58
N GLN A 189 4.87 -4.82 -1.77
CA GLN A 189 6.07 -4.11 -2.23
C GLN A 189 7.18 -4.12 -1.15
N LEU A 190 6.82 -3.99 0.12
CA LEU A 190 7.77 -4.08 1.24
C LEU A 190 8.35 -5.49 1.36
N ASP A 191 7.53 -6.53 1.19
CA ASP A 191 7.97 -7.92 1.18
C ASP A 191 8.95 -8.22 0.04
N ASP A 192 8.65 -7.75 -1.16
CA ASP A 192 9.55 -7.88 -2.30
C ASP A 192 10.85 -7.10 -2.11
N ALA A 193 10.78 -5.92 -1.51
CA ALA A 193 11.92 -5.06 -1.26
C ALA A 193 12.84 -5.62 -0.17
N CYS A 194 12.31 -6.11 0.96
CA CYS A 194 13.14 -6.65 2.05
C CYS A 194 13.86 -7.95 1.62
N ARG A 195 13.24 -8.72 0.73
CA ARG A 195 13.87 -9.92 0.12
C ARG A 195 14.85 -9.57 -0.99
N ARG A 196 14.94 -8.30 -1.39
CA ARG A 196 15.74 -7.82 -2.52
C ARG A 196 15.49 -8.63 -3.79
N SER A 197 14.24 -9.01 -4.00
CA SER A 197 13.81 -9.83 -5.13
C SER A 197 13.63 -9.04 -6.42
N THR A 198 13.61 -7.71 -6.33
CA THR A 198 13.47 -6.80 -7.48
C THR A 198 14.85 -6.41 -8.03
N LYS A 199 15.00 -6.46 -9.35
CA LYS A 199 16.24 -6.07 -10.02
C LYS A 199 16.56 -4.58 -9.87
N ASP A 200 15.54 -3.75 -9.73
CA ASP A 200 15.64 -2.29 -9.81
C ASP A 200 15.70 -1.61 -8.44
N GLY A 201 15.67 -2.37 -7.33
CA GLY A 201 15.86 -1.84 -5.95
C GLY A 201 14.81 -0.81 -5.50
N GLY A 202 13.82 -0.48 -6.33
CA GLY A 202 12.78 0.48 -6.02
C GLY A 202 11.61 -0.15 -5.25
N VAL A 203 11.04 0.60 -4.30
CA VAL A 203 9.80 0.26 -3.63
C VAL A 203 8.64 0.94 -4.33
N GLY A 204 7.61 0.18 -4.66
CA GLY A 204 6.35 0.71 -5.18
C GLY A 204 5.30 0.90 -4.07
N GLY A 205 4.10 1.31 -4.48
CA GLY A 205 2.96 1.48 -3.58
C GLY A 205 2.68 2.92 -3.19
N CYS A 206 1.80 3.10 -2.21
CA CYS A 206 1.42 4.41 -1.70
C CYS A 206 2.53 4.99 -0.82
N MET A 207 3.48 5.70 -1.42
CA MET A 207 4.64 6.24 -0.74
C MET A 207 4.31 7.34 0.28
N LEU A 208 3.11 7.91 0.24
CA LEU A 208 2.63 8.85 1.27
C LEU A 208 2.66 8.22 2.66
N LEU A 209 2.37 6.92 2.77
CA LEU A 209 2.42 6.20 4.04
C LEU A 209 3.85 6.11 4.59
N LEU A 210 4.87 6.06 3.73
CA LEU A 210 6.28 6.03 4.12
C LEU A 210 6.88 7.43 4.37
N SER A 211 6.15 8.49 4.03
CA SER A 211 6.60 9.88 4.19
C SER A 211 6.18 10.49 5.54
N VAL A 212 5.69 9.70 6.47
CA VAL A 212 5.24 10.15 7.78
C VAL A 212 6.42 10.66 8.60
N GLU A 213 6.22 11.78 9.28
CA GLU A 213 7.13 12.24 10.31
C GLU A 213 6.98 11.35 11.54
N TRP A 214 7.96 10.50 11.78
CA TRP A 214 7.93 9.48 12.84
C TRP A 214 8.03 10.04 14.26
N GLN A 215 8.21 11.35 14.39
CA GLN A 215 8.17 12.09 15.65
C GLN A 215 7.19 13.26 15.58
N PRO A 216 5.90 13.01 15.35
CA PRO A 216 4.90 14.08 15.23
C PRO A 216 4.77 14.89 16.54
N TYR A 217 5.24 14.33 17.64
CA TYR A 217 5.29 14.94 18.98
C TYR A 217 6.72 15.27 19.39
N GLY A 218 7.59 15.62 18.42
CA GLY A 218 8.98 15.94 18.67
C GLY A 218 9.16 16.91 19.83
N ALA A 219 10.17 16.68 20.67
CA ALA A 219 10.53 17.51 21.82
C ALA A 219 11.11 18.87 21.39
N GLY A 220 10.40 19.61 20.57
CA GLY A 220 10.73 20.99 20.24
C GLY A 220 10.19 21.94 21.30
N PRO A 221 10.86 23.06 21.58
CA PRO A 221 10.44 24.04 22.59
C PRO A 221 9.06 24.68 22.36
N ASN A 222 8.43 24.42 21.23
CA ASN A 222 7.12 24.95 20.85
C ASN A 222 5.96 23.95 21.02
N PHE A 223 6.20 22.76 21.54
CA PHE A 223 5.17 21.73 21.75
C PHE A 223 4.52 21.77 23.16
N GLY A 224 4.64 22.88 23.87
CA GLY A 224 4.09 23.05 25.23
C GLY A 224 2.58 23.18 25.30
N ASP A 225 1.90 23.51 24.22
CA ASP A 225 0.45 23.57 24.18
C ASP A 225 -0.06 22.38 23.38
N ALA A 226 -0.87 21.53 24.05
CA ALA A 226 -1.65 20.49 23.38
C ALA A 226 -2.57 21.16 22.35
N HIS A 227 -2.06 21.42 21.16
CA HIS A 227 -2.89 21.75 20.04
C HIS A 227 -3.79 20.54 19.82
N THR A 228 -5.04 20.68 20.18
CA THR A 228 -6.12 19.80 19.75
C THR A 228 -6.15 19.89 18.24
N PHE A 229 -5.45 18.97 17.56
CA PHE A 229 -5.59 18.83 16.13
C PHE A 229 -7.04 18.43 15.87
N GLU A 230 -7.80 19.31 15.29
CA GLU A 230 -9.11 18.94 14.76
C GLU A 230 -8.88 17.98 13.61
N LEU A 231 -9.11 16.71 13.89
CA LEU A 231 -9.06 15.68 12.85
C LEU A 231 -10.16 15.96 11.83
N ASN A 232 -9.82 15.87 10.55
CA ASN A 232 -10.82 15.97 9.50
C ASN A 232 -11.89 14.88 9.72
N PRO A 233 -13.18 15.25 9.87
CA PRO A 233 -14.26 14.29 10.13
C PRO A 233 -14.31 13.15 9.12
N LEU A 234 -13.91 13.39 7.87
CA LEU A 234 -13.84 12.36 6.82
C LEU A 234 -12.91 11.20 7.21
N CYS A 235 -11.80 11.48 7.89
CA CYS A 235 -10.87 10.44 8.35
C CYS A 235 -11.48 9.55 9.43
N LEU A 236 -12.51 10.03 10.14
CA LEU A 236 -13.15 9.31 11.25
C LEU A 236 -14.39 8.50 10.84
N GLN A 237 -14.91 8.70 9.63
CA GLN A 237 -16.14 8.05 9.17
C GLN A 237 -16.06 6.52 9.29
N GLU A 238 -14.94 5.95 8.92
CA GLU A 238 -14.69 4.50 8.90
C GLU A 238 -13.89 3.99 10.12
N LYS A 239 -13.87 4.76 11.21
CA LYS A 239 -13.12 4.43 12.45
C LYS A 239 -13.42 3.03 13.00
N HIS A 240 -14.63 2.53 12.79
CA HIS A 240 -15.05 1.20 13.23
C HIS A 240 -14.28 0.06 12.54
N LEU A 241 -13.67 0.32 11.37
CA LEU A 241 -12.89 -0.64 10.60
C LEU A 241 -11.40 -0.66 10.97
N TRP A 242 -10.89 0.31 11.73
CA TRP A 242 -9.45 0.45 11.99
C TRP A 242 -8.80 -0.76 12.67
N LEU A 243 -9.55 -1.44 13.56
CA LEU A 243 -9.10 -2.64 14.27
C LEU A 243 -9.56 -3.95 13.60
N MET A 244 -10.10 -3.87 12.40
CA MET A 244 -10.57 -5.03 11.67
C MET A 244 -9.39 -5.95 11.31
N ARG A 245 -9.46 -7.19 11.75
CA ARG A 245 -8.51 -8.24 11.35
C ARG A 245 -9.05 -8.95 10.12
N CYS A 246 -8.41 -8.71 8.98
CA CYS A 246 -8.94 -9.18 7.71
C CYS A 246 -7.82 -9.42 6.67
N PRO A 247 -8.09 -10.22 5.63
CA PRO A 247 -7.26 -10.21 4.43
C PRO A 247 -7.48 -8.89 3.68
N LEU A 248 -6.42 -8.16 3.40
CA LEU A 248 -6.38 -7.01 2.50
C LEU A 248 -6.17 -7.53 1.08
N ILE A 249 -6.92 -7.02 0.11
CA ILE A 249 -6.91 -7.59 -1.24
C ILE A 249 -6.66 -6.51 -2.30
N CYS A 250 -5.62 -6.73 -3.12
CA CYS A 250 -5.35 -5.95 -4.31
C CYS A 250 -5.05 -6.89 -5.49
N ASN A 251 -6.08 -7.34 -6.17
CA ASN A 251 -6.02 -8.33 -7.25
C ASN A 251 -5.24 -9.60 -6.83
N TRP A 252 -4.00 -9.77 -7.28
CA TRP A 252 -3.15 -10.94 -6.94
C TRP A 252 -2.56 -10.87 -5.54
N ALA A 253 -2.45 -9.68 -4.96
CA ALA A 253 -1.90 -9.50 -3.63
C ALA A 253 -2.99 -9.69 -2.58
N VAL A 254 -2.79 -10.66 -1.70
CA VAL A 254 -3.60 -10.87 -0.50
C VAL A 254 -2.63 -10.84 0.68
N GLU A 255 -2.84 -9.89 1.58
CA GLU A 255 -2.01 -9.67 2.77
C GLU A 255 -2.92 -9.55 3.99
N PHE A 256 -2.42 -9.89 5.18
CA PHE A 256 -3.25 -9.81 6.37
C PHE A 256 -3.00 -8.53 7.16
N HIS A 257 -4.08 -7.83 7.50
CA HIS A 257 -4.07 -6.76 8.48
C HIS A 257 -4.16 -7.36 9.87
N LEU A 258 -3.12 -7.15 10.68
CA LEU A 258 -2.93 -7.76 11.99
C LEU A 258 -2.81 -6.69 13.10
N PRO A 259 -3.87 -5.89 13.36
CA PRO A 259 -3.80 -4.76 14.29
C PRO A 259 -3.50 -5.19 15.72
N HIS A 260 -3.83 -6.43 16.11
CA HIS A 260 -3.55 -6.96 17.44
C HIS A 260 -2.04 -7.05 17.76
N ARG A 261 -1.17 -7.02 16.76
CA ARG A 261 0.29 -6.98 16.95
C ARG A 261 0.80 -5.60 17.32
N VAL A 262 0.04 -4.56 17.01
CA VAL A 262 0.42 -3.15 17.17
C VAL A 262 -0.63 -2.33 17.91
N MET A 263 -1.32 -2.95 18.88
CA MET A 263 -2.39 -2.29 19.65
C MET A 263 -1.92 -0.99 20.33
N HIS A 264 -0.65 -0.92 20.70
CA HIS A 264 -0.05 0.28 21.30
C HIS A 264 -0.08 1.49 20.35
N GLN A 265 -0.06 1.30 19.03
CA GLN A 265 -0.21 2.40 18.06
C GLN A 265 -1.60 3.04 18.12
N PHE A 266 -2.60 2.29 18.58
CA PHE A 266 -3.97 2.78 18.78
C PHE A 266 -4.21 3.35 20.21
N GLY A 267 -3.16 3.49 21.03
CA GLY A 267 -3.30 3.88 22.43
C GLY A 267 -3.97 2.81 23.32
N LEU A 268 -3.91 1.55 22.90
CA LEU A 268 -4.54 0.43 23.56
C LEU A 268 -3.50 -0.48 24.25
N PHE A 269 -3.99 -1.33 25.16
CA PHE A 269 -3.16 -2.34 25.80
C PHE A 269 -2.56 -3.29 24.77
N GLN A 270 -1.22 -3.46 24.82
CA GLN A 270 -0.49 -4.36 23.94
C GLN A 270 -0.21 -5.69 24.64
N PRO A 271 -0.94 -6.75 24.34
CA PRO A 271 -0.61 -8.10 24.78
C PRO A 271 0.58 -8.64 23.98
N HIS A 272 1.20 -9.72 24.48
CA HIS A 272 2.08 -10.54 23.63
C HIS A 272 1.24 -11.10 22.49
N PRO A 273 1.57 -10.80 21.22
CA PRO A 273 0.80 -11.32 20.12
C PRO A 273 0.97 -12.85 20.02
N PRO A 274 -0.11 -13.57 19.69
CA PRO A 274 0.00 -15.00 19.45
C PRO A 274 0.90 -15.28 18.24
N GLU A 275 1.46 -16.48 18.21
CA GLU A 275 2.18 -16.95 17.05
C GLU A 275 1.28 -16.88 15.81
N TRP A 276 1.81 -16.35 14.72
CA TRP A 276 1.12 -16.26 13.45
C TRP A 276 1.64 -17.31 12.50
N VAL A 277 0.74 -18.06 11.90
CA VAL A 277 1.10 -19.01 10.84
C VAL A 277 1.47 -18.21 9.59
N ASP A 278 2.66 -18.45 9.07
CA ASP A 278 3.14 -17.83 7.84
C ASP A 278 2.20 -18.15 6.67
N THR A 279 1.49 -17.15 6.20
CA THR A 279 0.67 -17.24 4.98
C THR A 279 1.48 -16.96 3.73
N ASP A 280 2.73 -16.53 3.90
CA ASP A 280 3.63 -15.99 2.90
C ASP A 280 3.91 -16.98 1.76
N THR A 281 4.26 -18.22 2.11
CA THR A 281 4.74 -19.19 1.12
C THR A 281 3.72 -19.48 0.00
N GLN A 282 2.43 -19.45 0.30
CA GLN A 282 1.38 -19.73 -0.68
C GLN A 282 0.94 -18.45 -1.41
N LEU A 283 0.68 -17.36 -0.69
CA LEU A 283 0.15 -16.12 -1.24
C LEU A 283 1.20 -15.28 -1.95
N HIS A 284 2.44 -15.22 -1.43
CA HIS A 284 3.52 -14.44 -2.08
C HIS A 284 4.08 -15.08 -3.35
N ARG A 285 3.85 -16.36 -3.58
CA ARG A 285 4.13 -16.99 -4.89
C ARG A 285 3.20 -16.50 -5.98
N LEU A 286 2.07 -15.89 -5.61
CA LEU A 286 1.10 -15.35 -6.54
C LEU A 286 1.57 -13.96 -7.02
N ASP A 287 2.14 -13.93 -8.19
CA ASP A 287 2.50 -12.73 -8.93
C ASP A 287 1.82 -12.76 -10.29
N ARG A 288 1.16 -11.69 -10.67
CA ARG A 288 0.52 -11.53 -11.98
C ARG A 288 1.45 -11.88 -13.14
N ARG A 289 2.74 -11.57 -13.00
CA ARG A 289 3.74 -11.85 -14.04
C ARG A 289 4.05 -13.34 -14.19
N ARG A 290 3.92 -14.11 -13.11
CA ARG A 290 4.22 -15.55 -13.05
C ARG A 290 2.96 -16.39 -13.32
N GLN A 291 1.82 -16.04 -12.73
CA GLN A 291 0.55 -16.76 -12.86
C GLN A 291 -0.31 -16.26 -14.03
N ARG A 292 0.23 -16.27 -15.23
CA ARG A 292 -0.49 -15.80 -16.44
C ARG A 292 -1.78 -16.57 -16.77
N LYS A 293 -1.96 -17.74 -16.19
CA LYS A 293 -3.17 -18.56 -16.36
C LYS A 293 -4.34 -18.05 -15.50
N ILE A 294 -4.05 -17.33 -14.40
CA ILE A 294 -5.08 -16.75 -13.56
C ILE A 294 -5.47 -15.42 -14.18
N LYS A 295 -6.63 -15.39 -14.83
CA LYS A 295 -7.18 -14.20 -15.47
C LYS A 295 -8.16 -13.46 -14.56
N ASP A 296 -8.85 -14.18 -13.70
CA ASP A 296 -9.86 -13.68 -12.77
C ASP A 296 -9.44 -13.92 -11.31
N TRP A 297 -8.96 -12.86 -10.68
CA TRP A 297 -8.50 -12.91 -9.28
C TRP A 297 -9.66 -12.97 -8.30
N HIS A 298 -10.81 -12.39 -8.61
CA HIS A 298 -12.00 -12.47 -7.76
C HIS A 298 -12.44 -13.93 -7.59
N LYS A 299 -12.49 -14.67 -8.69
CA LYS A 299 -12.80 -16.11 -8.64
C LYS A 299 -11.71 -16.90 -7.91
N HIS A 300 -10.44 -16.56 -8.14
CA HIS A 300 -9.30 -17.26 -7.52
C HIS A 300 -9.24 -17.03 -6.02
N HIS A 301 -9.51 -15.80 -5.56
CA HIS A 301 -9.47 -15.39 -4.16
C HIS A 301 -10.84 -15.38 -3.47
N LYS A 302 -11.83 -16.07 -4.00
CA LYS A 302 -13.22 -16.05 -3.50
C LYS A 302 -13.32 -16.17 -1.99
N ASN A 303 -12.55 -17.07 -1.39
CA ASN A 303 -12.58 -17.28 0.07
C ASN A 303 -12.08 -16.06 0.84
N TYR A 304 -11.02 -15.40 0.37
CA TYR A 304 -10.50 -14.18 0.98
C TYR A 304 -11.44 -13.00 0.80
N VAL A 305 -12.12 -12.91 -0.35
CA VAL A 305 -13.17 -11.91 -0.59
C VAL A 305 -14.29 -12.06 0.43
N ILE A 306 -14.79 -13.28 0.63
CA ILE A 306 -15.82 -13.57 1.64
C ILE A 306 -15.32 -13.24 3.06
N MET A 307 -14.08 -13.60 3.39
CA MET A 307 -13.50 -13.25 4.71
C MET A 307 -13.40 -11.74 4.92
N PHE A 308 -13.03 -10.98 3.89
CA PHE A 308 -12.99 -9.51 3.96
C PHE A 308 -14.39 -8.95 4.23
N GLU A 309 -15.37 -9.35 3.45
CA GLU A 309 -16.77 -8.89 3.58
C GLU A 309 -17.35 -9.23 4.96
N GLN A 310 -17.11 -10.44 5.45
CA GLN A 310 -17.50 -10.85 6.80
C GLN A 310 -16.82 -10.03 7.89
N SER A 311 -15.54 -9.68 7.70
CA SER A 311 -14.80 -8.84 8.65
C SER A 311 -15.35 -7.42 8.70
N VAL A 312 -15.70 -6.84 7.55
CA VAL A 312 -16.36 -5.53 7.46
C VAL A 312 -17.70 -5.57 8.17
N GLN A 313 -18.52 -6.59 7.90
CA GLN A 313 -19.83 -6.76 8.53
C GLN A 313 -19.71 -6.92 10.06
N ALA A 314 -18.75 -7.72 10.52
CA ALA A 314 -18.49 -7.91 11.95
C ALA A 314 -18.04 -6.61 12.64
N ALA A 315 -17.15 -5.85 12.01
CA ALA A 315 -16.67 -4.57 12.54
C ALA A 315 -17.77 -3.49 12.56
N SER A 316 -18.72 -3.55 11.63
CA SER A 316 -19.88 -2.65 11.56
C SER A 316 -21.00 -3.03 12.52
N SER A 317 -20.95 -4.24 13.11
CA SER A 317 -21.94 -4.68 14.09
C SER A 317 -21.83 -3.89 15.40
N THR A 318 -22.96 -3.73 16.10
CA THR A 318 -23.08 -2.87 17.29
C THR A 318 -22.33 -3.41 18.52
N GLN A 319 -21.88 -4.65 18.50
CA GLN A 319 -21.07 -5.25 19.58
C GLN A 319 -19.61 -4.85 19.43
N ARG A 320 -19.26 -3.68 19.93
CA ARG A 320 -17.87 -3.24 19.99
C ARG A 320 -17.13 -4.02 21.10
N THR A 321 -16.08 -4.72 20.71
CA THR A 321 -15.15 -5.30 21.69
C THR A 321 -14.55 -4.18 22.52
N GLN A 322 -14.71 -4.22 23.83
CA GLN A 322 -14.03 -3.27 24.74
C GLN A 322 -12.56 -3.62 24.81
N HIS A 323 -11.72 -2.78 24.25
CA HIS A 323 -10.26 -2.91 24.36
C HIS A 323 -9.77 -2.22 25.63
N ARG A 324 -8.80 -2.84 26.32
CA ARG A 324 -8.14 -2.23 27.47
C ARG A 324 -7.31 -1.04 27.01
N GLN A 325 -7.29 0.02 27.84
CA GLN A 325 -6.48 1.21 27.58
C GLN A 325 -4.99 0.90 27.71
N HIS A 326 -4.17 1.73 27.07
CA HIS A 326 -2.72 1.66 27.19
C HIS A 326 -2.30 1.76 28.66
N TYR A 327 -1.32 0.93 29.02
CA TYR A 327 -0.77 0.89 30.37
C TYR A 327 0.76 0.78 30.28
N PRO A 328 1.51 1.80 30.75
CA PRO A 328 2.96 1.90 30.53
C PRO A 328 3.77 0.69 31.00
N LEU A 329 3.45 0.15 32.18
CA LEU A 329 4.17 -1.02 32.73
C LEU A 329 3.92 -2.27 31.87
N ALA A 330 2.69 -2.47 31.40
CA ALA A 330 2.37 -3.60 30.51
C ALA A 330 3.08 -3.45 29.17
N PHE A 331 3.17 -2.23 28.65
CA PHE A 331 3.92 -1.95 27.43
C PHE A 331 5.42 -2.21 27.63
N SER A 332 6.01 -1.81 28.75
CA SER A 332 7.41 -2.12 29.09
C SER A 332 7.66 -3.64 29.16
N ASN A 333 6.71 -4.42 29.70
CA ASN A 333 6.80 -5.87 29.74
C ASN A 333 6.72 -6.48 28.32
N TYR A 334 5.83 -5.95 27.48
CA TYR A 334 5.76 -6.33 26.05
C TYR A 334 7.07 -6.04 25.32
N VAL A 335 7.64 -4.85 25.48
CA VAL A 335 8.90 -4.46 24.81
C VAL A 335 10.04 -5.35 25.26
N ARG A 336 10.13 -5.68 26.56
CA ARG A 336 11.14 -6.63 27.07
C ARG A 336 11.00 -8.00 26.43
N TRP A 337 9.79 -8.57 26.47
CA TRP A 337 9.49 -9.84 25.83
C TRP A 337 9.83 -9.82 24.33
N PHE A 338 9.48 -8.73 23.65
CA PHE A 338 9.74 -8.57 22.21
C PHE A 338 11.25 -8.56 21.92
N GLN A 339 12.04 -7.82 22.70
CA GLN A 339 13.50 -7.75 22.54
C GLN A 339 14.19 -9.10 22.83
N GLU A 340 13.65 -9.90 23.75
CA GLU A 340 14.13 -11.25 24.06
C GLU A 340 13.73 -12.28 22.99
N SER A 341 12.56 -12.11 22.38
CA SER A 341 11.96 -13.06 21.43
C SER A 341 12.32 -12.78 19.99
N THR A 342 12.78 -11.57 19.64
CA THR A 342 12.99 -11.14 18.26
C THR A 342 14.35 -10.51 18.06
N ARG A 343 14.87 -10.59 16.84
CA ARG A 343 16.11 -9.94 16.47
C ARG A 343 15.84 -8.48 16.09
N VAL A 344 16.07 -7.59 17.04
CA VAL A 344 15.85 -6.14 16.90
C VAL A 344 17.04 -5.42 16.28
N GLU A 345 18.26 -5.91 16.53
CA GLU A 345 19.47 -5.30 15.98
C GLU A 345 19.78 -5.82 14.59
N ILE A 346 20.00 -4.89 13.69
CA ILE A 346 20.43 -5.16 12.32
C ILE A 346 21.92 -4.86 12.27
N CYS A 347 22.72 -5.92 12.07
CA CYS A 347 24.12 -5.72 11.72
C CYS A 347 24.20 -5.04 10.36
N PRO A 348 25.13 -4.09 10.13
CA PRO A 348 25.36 -3.52 8.81
C PRO A 348 25.52 -4.66 7.82
N PRO A 349 24.92 -4.59 6.62
CA PRO A 349 25.10 -5.63 5.63
C PRO A 349 26.57 -5.70 5.29
N THR A 350 27.21 -6.81 5.65
CA THR A 350 28.53 -7.13 5.14
C THR A 350 28.33 -7.48 3.68
N TYR A 351 28.60 -6.55 2.79
CA TYR A 351 28.47 -6.72 1.34
C TYR A 351 29.41 -7.77 0.74
N ARG A 352 30.12 -8.55 1.57
CA ARG A 352 30.95 -9.65 1.11
C ARG A 352 30.13 -10.92 1.01
N ARG A 353 29.88 -11.36 -0.20
CA ARG A 353 29.25 -12.64 -0.60
C ARG A 353 29.81 -13.91 0.09
N THR A 354 30.88 -13.79 0.84
CA THR A 354 31.58 -14.90 1.51
C THR A 354 30.96 -15.33 2.84
N TYR A 355 30.17 -14.50 3.51
CA TYR A 355 29.63 -14.82 4.84
C TYR A 355 28.41 -15.74 4.83
N TRP A 356 27.73 -15.90 3.71
CA TRP A 356 26.54 -16.76 3.61
C TRP A 356 26.86 -18.24 3.35
N LYS A 357 28.13 -18.59 3.15
CA LYS A 357 28.54 -19.98 2.89
C LYS A 357 28.86 -20.81 4.15
N ASN A 358 28.89 -20.19 5.35
CA ASN A 358 29.17 -20.92 6.59
C ASN A 358 28.24 -20.45 7.73
N PRO A 359 27.06 -21.10 7.92
CA PRO A 359 26.13 -20.72 8.98
C PRO A 359 26.54 -21.15 10.40
N LEU A 360 27.69 -21.78 10.58
CA LEU A 360 28.10 -22.41 11.86
C LEU A 360 29.40 -21.87 12.47
N SER A 361 29.95 -20.75 12.05
CA SER A 361 31.05 -20.15 12.81
C SER A 361 30.49 -19.32 13.96
N THR A 362 30.45 -19.86 15.13
CA THR A 362 30.30 -19.20 16.41
C THR A 362 31.27 -18.04 16.50
N MET A 363 30.81 -16.80 16.32
CA MET A 363 31.57 -15.64 16.70
C MET A 363 31.50 -15.46 18.21
N HIS A 364 32.56 -15.79 18.92
CA HIS A 364 32.86 -15.22 20.22
C HIS A 364 33.04 -13.71 20.05
N LEU A 365 32.11 -12.92 20.51
CA LEU A 365 32.30 -11.49 20.72
C LEU A 365 33.20 -11.31 21.94
N PRO A 366 34.31 -10.57 21.84
CA PRO A 366 35.05 -10.17 23.03
C PRO A 366 34.18 -9.18 23.80
N MET A 367 33.87 -9.52 25.06
CA MET A 367 33.33 -8.56 26.02
C MET A 367 34.43 -7.52 26.30
N ALA A 368 34.22 -6.31 25.80
CA ALA A 368 34.99 -5.17 26.27
C ALA A 368 34.42 -4.77 27.63
N ILE A 369 35.08 -5.22 28.68
CA ILE A 369 34.93 -4.66 30.03
C ILE A 369 35.68 -3.33 30.03
N THR A 370 34.99 -2.22 30.08
CA THR A 370 35.56 -0.95 30.49
C THR A 370 35.17 -0.70 31.93
N THR A 371 36.09 -1.00 32.85
CA THR A 371 36.17 -0.43 34.16
C THR A 371 36.89 0.92 34.06
N SER A 372 36.27 1.96 34.51
CA SER A 372 36.70 3.10 35.38
C SER A 372 35.85 4.32 35.05
#